data_f2faf81a0d670d74c2403031516130d7
#
_entry.id   f2faf81a0d670d74c2403031516130d7
#
_cell.length_a   1.000
_cell.length_b   1.000
_cell.length_c   1.000
_cell.angle_alpha   90.00
_cell.angle_beta   90.00
_cell.angle_gamma   90.00
#
_symmetry.space_group_name_H-M   'P 1'
#
loop_
_entity.id
_entity.type
_entity.pdbx_description
1 polymer ?
#
loop_
_entity_poly.entity_id
_entity_poly.type
_entity_poly.pdbx_seq_one_letter_code
_entity_poly.pdbx_strand_id
1 'polypeptide(L)'
;MRASGVHRSFGGVSVLRGVDLAVAAGELVTLSGPSGSGKTALLSLLCGFDVPDRGSVSPGPAPWSDCAVLPQALGLASELTLEENVALPLRLAGLPVDGVSPLLEELGISASGGRFPSQVSFGQQQRAALARAVVARPAALLADEPTAHLDAVSAVAAVSVLRRVADEGAAVLIATHHEAVHEVADRVLVLADGRVG
;
A
#
# COMPACT_ATOMS: atom_id res chain seq x y z
N MET A 1 -9.26 2.91 -9.27
CA MET A 1 -9.43 1.44 -9.15
C MET A 1 -10.87 1.09 -8.76
N ARG A 2 -11.36 -0.13 -9.07
CA ARG A 2 -12.77 -0.52 -8.80
C ARG A 2 -12.91 -2.01 -8.50
N ALA A 3 -13.77 -2.36 -7.56
CA ALA A 3 -14.32 -3.69 -7.35
C ALA A 3 -15.85 -3.62 -7.58
N SER A 4 -16.44 -4.60 -8.25
CA SER A 4 -17.88 -4.65 -8.54
C SER A 4 -18.43 -6.03 -8.23
N GLY A 5 -19.34 -6.10 -7.25
CA GLY A 5 -20.00 -7.32 -6.80
C GLY A 5 -19.01 -8.43 -6.40
N VAL A 6 -17.89 -8.10 -5.78
CA VAL A 6 -16.79 -9.05 -5.53
C VAL A 6 -17.13 -10.02 -4.41
N HIS A 7 -17.04 -11.31 -4.71
CA HIS A 7 -17.12 -12.41 -3.74
C HIS A 7 -15.80 -13.17 -3.69
N ARG A 8 -15.38 -13.55 -2.49
CA ARG A 8 -14.21 -14.41 -2.29
C ARG A 8 -14.36 -15.29 -1.07
N SER A 9 -13.99 -16.56 -1.22
CA SER A 9 -14.03 -17.56 -0.14
C SER A 9 -12.68 -18.26 -0.01
N PHE A 10 -12.31 -18.63 1.21
CA PHE A 10 -11.12 -19.42 1.50
C PHE A 10 -11.52 -20.64 2.36
N GLY A 11 -11.16 -21.84 1.93
CA GLY A 11 -11.48 -23.06 2.66
C GLY A 11 -12.98 -23.25 2.93
N GLY A 12 -13.86 -22.76 2.03
CA GLY A 12 -15.31 -22.83 2.19
C GLY A 12 -15.92 -21.71 3.04
N VAL A 13 -15.09 -20.84 3.64
CA VAL A 13 -15.56 -19.67 4.40
C VAL A 13 -15.65 -18.46 3.49
N SER A 14 -16.86 -17.88 3.35
CA SER A 14 -17.06 -16.67 2.55
C SER A 14 -16.54 -15.44 3.29
N VAL A 15 -15.49 -14.81 2.74
CA VAL A 15 -14.79 -13.65 3.32
C VAL A 15 -15.31 -12.35 2.71
N LEU A 16 -15.47 -12.27 1.40
CA LEU A 16 -16.09 -11.11 0.72
C LEU A 16 -17.42 -11.52 0.10
N ARG A 17 -18.44 -10.67 0.26
CA ARG A 17 -19.85 -11.00 -0.02
C ARG A 17 -20.53 -9.92 -0.84
N GLY A 18 -20.09 -9.73 -2.09
CA GLY A 18 -20.63 -8.73 -2.99
C GLY A 18 -20.10 -7.33 -2.67
N VAL A 19 -18.78 -7.20 -2.58
CA VAL A 19 -18.13 -5.93 -2.30
C VAL A 19 -18.16 -5.05 -3.55
N ASP A 20 -18.66 -3.82 -3.38
CA ASP A 20 -18.56 -2.72 -4.33
C ASP A 20 -17.67 -1.64 -3.74
N LEU A 21 -16.63 -1.23 -4.49
CA LEU A 21 -15.67 -0.21 -4.11
C LEU A 21 -15.19 0.53 -5.35
N ALA A 22 -15.03 1.84 -5.25
CA ALA A 22 -14.33 2.64 -6.25
C ALA A 22 -13.41 3.66 -5.56
N VAL A 23 -12.19 3.80 -6.08
CA VAL A 23 -11.22 4.85 -5.68
C VAL A 23 -10.81 5.57 -6.95
N ALA A 24 -11.05 6.88 -7.00
CA ALA A 24 -10.71 7.72 -8.14
C ALA A 24 -9.20 8.06 -8.15
N ALA A 25 -8.69 8.53 -9.29
CA ALA A 25 -7.38 9.16 -9.37
C ALA A 25 -7.37 10.43 -8.51
N GLY A 26 -6.33 10.63 -7.74
CA GLY A 26 -6.22 11.74 -6.79
C GLY A 26 -6.94 11.53 -5.45
N GLU A 27 -7.59 10.38 -5.25
CA GLU A 27 -8.35 10.07 -4.04
C GLU A 27 -7.55 9.17 -3.10
N LEU A 28 -7.50 9.54 -1.81
CA LEU A 28 -7.02 8.70 -0.72
C LEU A 28 -8.22 8.16 0.06
N VAL A 29 -8.41 6.87 -0.01
CA VAL A 29 -9.49 6.16 0.70
C VAL A 29 -8.88 5.25 1.75
N THR A 30 -9.42 5.26 2.96
CA THR A 30 -9.09 4.28 3.98
C THR A 30 -10.17 3.21 4.10
N LEU A 31 -9.72 1.99 4.36
CA LEU A 31 -10.56 0.83 4.59
C LEU A 31 -10.35 0.36 6.03
N SER A 32 -11.30 0.67 6.90
CA SER A 32 -11.36 0.24 8.28
C SER A 32 -12.13 -1.08 8.41
N GLY A 33 -12.10 -1.67 9.59
CA GLY A 33 -12.86 -2.88 9.92
C GLY A 33 -12.09 -3.82 10.85
N PRO A 34 -12.79 -4.74 11.54
CA PRO A 34 -12.17 -5.65 12.48
C PRO A 34 -11.12 -6.56 11.83
N SER A 35 -10.24 -7.13 12.67
CA SER A 35 -9.28 -8.14 12.18
C SER A 35 -10.05 -9.33 11.58
N GLY A 36 -9.58 -9.83 10.44
CA GLY A 36 -10.24 -10.93 9.73
C GLY A 36 -11.45 -10.52 8.89
N SER A 37 -11.82 -9.23 8.79
CA SER A 37 -12.97 -8.79 7.96
C SER A 37 -12.76 -8.96 6.45
N GLY A 38 -11.52 -9.22 6.00
CA GLY A 38 -11.20 -9.43 4.59
C GLY A 38 -10.46 -8.26 3.91
N LYS A 39 -9.95 -7.26 4.66
CA LYS A 39 -9.21 -6.11 4.10
C LYS A 39 -8.05 -6.55 3.22
N THR A 40 -7.15 -7.38 3.75
CA THR A 40 -6.00 -7.93 2.99
C THR A 40 -6.45 -8.74 1.77
N ALA A 41 -7.55 -9.51 1.89
CA ALA A 41 -8.11 -10.25 0.76
C ALA A 41 -8.60 -9.31 -0.34
N LEU A 42 -9.28 -8.22 0.03
CA LEU A 42 -9.75 -7.22 -0.94
C LEU A 42 -8.56 -6.52 -1.63
N LEU A 43 -7.53 -6.12 -0.87
CA LEU A 43 -6.30 -5.55 -1.44
C LEU A 43 -5.63 -6.53 -2.42
N SER A 44 -5.53 -7.83 -2.07
CA SER A 44 -4.93 -8.86 -2.93
C SER A 44 -5.67 -9.04 -4.25
N LEU A 45 -7.01 -8.92 -4.24
CA LEU A 45 -7.82 -8.97 -5.45
C LEU A 45 -7.61 -7.72 -6.32
N LEU A 46 -7.60 -6.52 -5.70
CA LEU A 46 -7.43 -5.26 -6.41
C LEU A 46 -6.06 -5.13 -7.10
N CYS A 47 -5.00 -5.70 -6.51
CA CYS A 47 -3.67 -5.71 -7.13
C CYS A 47 -3.43 -6.91 -8.08
N GLY A 48 -4.41 -7.79 -8.21
CA GLY A 48 -4.31 -8.95 -9.11
C GLY A 48 -3.46 -10.11 -8.59
N PHE A 49 -3.13 -10.15 -7.30
CA PHE A 49 -2.46 -11.29 -6.68
C PHE A 49 -3.42 -12.47 -6.46
N ASP A 50 -4.72 -12.21 -6.49
CA ASP A 50 -5.78 -13.22 -6.37
C ASP A 50 -6.92 -12.88 -7.34
N VAL A 51 -7.82 -13.84 -7.56
CA VAL A 51 -8.95 -13.73 -8.49
C VAL A 51 -10.26 -13.86 -7.70
N PRO A 52 -11.27 -13.00 -7.92
CA PRO A 52 -12.55 -13.13 -7.24
C PRO A 52 -13.30 -14.38 -7.71
N ASP A 53 -14.06 -15.00 -6.79
CA ASP A 53 -14.95 -16.14 -7.12
C ASP A 53 -16.12 -15.65 -8.00
N ARG A 54 -16.58 -14.41 -7.77
CA ARG A 54 -17.62 -13.72 -8.55
C ARG A 54 -17.37 -12.21 -8.52
N GLY A 55 -17.93 -11.51 -9.48
CA GLY A 55 -17.74 -10.07 -9.66
C GLY A 55 -16.49 -9.77 -10.48
N SER A 56 -16.03 -8.55 -10.42
CA SER A 56 -14.86 -8.11 -11.20
C SER A 56 -14.07 -7.04 -10.45
N VAL A 57 -12.76 -6.96 -10.76
CA VAL A 57 -11.86 -5.90 -10.32
C VAL A 57 -11.26 -5.19 -11.55
N SER A 58 -11.03 -3.89 -11.46
CA SER A 58 -10.44 -3.08 -12.51
C SER A 58 -9.44 -2.10 -11.89
N PRO A 59 -8.27 -1.91 -12.50
CA PRO A 59 -7.87 -2.34 -13.85
C PRO A 59 -7.60 -3.85 -14.01
N GLY A 60 -7.72 -4.70 -13.00
CA GLY A 60 -7.27 -6.08 -13.07
C GLY A 60 -5.76 -6.17 -12.84
N PRO A 61 -5.10 -7.30 -13.15
CA PRO A 61 -3.65 -7.43 -12.99
C PRO A 61 -2.95 -6.38 -13.86
N ALA A 62 -2.63 -5.26 -13.22
CA ALA A 62 -1.88 -4.17 -13.84
C ALA A 62 -0.38 -4.47 -13.77
N PRO A 63 0.43 -3.95 -14.71
CA PRO A 63 1.86 -3.92 -14.52
C PRO A 63 2.19 -3.32 -13.14
N TRP A 64 3.15 -3.88 -12.45
CA TRP A 64 3.60 -3.37 -11.14
C TRP A 64 4.04 -1.89 -11.17
N SER A 65 4.40 -1.37 -12.36
CA SER A 65 4.65 0.05 -12.62
C SER A 65 3.41 0.92 -12.42
N ASP A 66 2.23 0.37 -12.63
CA ASP A 66 0.97 1.12 -12.58
C ASP A 66 0.24 0.93 -11.24
N CYS A 67 0.46 -0.23 -10.58
CA CYS A 67 -0.15 -0.54 -9.30
C CYS A 67 0.90 -1.04 -8.31
N ALA A 68 1.26 -0.21 -7.34
CA ALA A 68 2.17 -0.57 -6.27
C ALA A 68 1.42 -1.10 -5.06
N VAL A 69 2.08 -2.01 -4.34
CA VAL A 69 1.52 -2.61 -3.12
C VAL A 69 2.54 -2.50 -1.99
N LEU A 70 2.09 -2.01 -0.85
CA LEU A 70 2.78 -2.11 0.42
C LEU A 70 2.05 -3.17 1.27
N PRO A 71 2.48 -4.43 1.26
CA PRO A 71 1.84 -5.48 2.03
C PRO A 71 2.27 -5.40 3.50
N GLN A 72 1.52 -6.03 4.39
CA GLN A 72 1.85 -6.14 5.81
C GLN A 72 3.20 -6.85 6.03
N ALA A 73 3.51 -7.89 5.25
CA ALA A 73 4.85 -8.47 5.17
C ALA A 73 5.66 -7.68 4.15
N LEU A 74 6.59 -6.83 4.62
CA LEU A 74 7.26 -5.77 3.85
C LEU A 74 7.94 -6.24 2.55
N GLY A 75 8.36 -7.50 2.47
CA GLY A 75 8.96 -8.10 1.27
C GLY A 75 10.21 -7.37 0.77
N LEU A 76 11.02 -6.82 1.67
CA LEU A 76 12.33 -6.28 1.31
C LEU A 76 13.26 -7.43 0.96
N ALA A 77 14.04 -7.26 -0.12
CA ALA A 77 15.10 -8.20 -0.47
C ALA A 77 16.23 -8.12 0.56
N SER A 78 16.51 -9.24 1.23
CA SER A 78 17.50 -9.33 2.31
C SER A 78 18.92 -9.05 1.85
N GLU A 79 19.21 -9.33 0.59
CA GLU A 79 20.51 -9.19 -0.08
C GLU A 79 20.78 -7.78 -0.61
N LEU A 80 19.79 -6.90 -0.56
CA LEU A 80 19.87 -5.51 -0.98
C LEU A 80 19.85 -4.57 0.22
N THR A 81 20.60 -3.48 0.15
CA THR A 81 20.51 -2.38 1.11
C THR A 81 19.12 -1.72 1.05
N LEU A 82 18.78 -0.85 2.01
CA LEU A 82 17.50 -0.13 1.97
C LEU A 82 17.40 0.74 0.71
N GLU A 83 18.46 1.45 0.36
CA GLU A 83 18.50 2.29 -0.83
C GLU A 83 18.32 1.46 -2.12
N GLU A 84 18.98 0.31 -2.22
CA GLU A 84 18.83 -0.60 -3.35
C GLU A 84 17.43 -1.22 -3.43
N ASN A 85 16.82 -1.56 -2.30
CA ASN A 85 15.43 -1.99 -2.23
C ASN A 85 14.48 -0.90 -2.76
N VAL A 86 14.68 0.35 -2.37
CA VAL A 86 13.88 1.48 -2.85
C VAL A 86 14.11 1.74 -4.33
N ALA A 87 15.36 1.64 -4.82
CA ALA A 87 15.70 1.84 -6.22
C ALA A 87 15.20 0.70 -7.14
N LEU A 88 14.88 -0.47 -6.60
CA LEU A 88 14.59 -1.67 -7.37
C LEU A 88 13.48 -1.48 -8.43
N PRO A 89 12.31 -0.88 -8.12
CA PRO A 89 11.28 -0.64 -9.13
C PRO A 89 11.76 0.24 -10.29
N LEU A 90 12.52 1.28 -9.99
CA LEU A 90 13.08 2.18 -11.02
C LEU A 90 14.07 1.45 -11.91
N ARG A 91 14.98 0.67 -11.32
CA ARG A 91 15.97 -0.14 -12.07
C ARG A 91 15.30 -1.15 -12.99
N LEU A 92 14.27 -1.84 -12.51
CA LEU A 92 13.50 -2.80 -13.32
C LEU A 92 12.75 -2.14 -14.48
N ALA A 93 12.32 -0.88 -14.29
CA ALA A 93 11.68 -0.08 -15.34
C ALA A 93 12.67 0.64 -16.26
N GLY A 94 13.98 0.58 -16.00
CA GLY A 94 14.99 1.34 -16.75
C GLY A 94 14.90 2.86 -16.53
N LEU A 95 14.36 3.28 -15.37
CA LEU A 95 14.17 4.69 -15.00
C LEU A 95 15.35 5.21 -14.17
N PRO A 96 15.60 6.54 -14.19
CA PRO A 96 16.59 7.18 -13.33
C PRO A 96 16.25 6.96 -11.85
N VAL A 97 17.29 6.82 -11.00
CA VAL A 97 17.14 6.58 -9.56
C VAL A 97 17.24 7.85 -8.70
N ASP A 98 17.23 9.02 -9.32
CA ASP A 98 17.46 10.31 -8.66
C ASP A 98 16.41 10.62 -7.56
N GLY A 99 15.22 10.03 -7.65
CA GLY A 99 14.16 10.18 -6.66
C GLY A 99 14.37 9.39 -5.36
N VAL A 100 15.36 8.48 -5.30
CA VAL A 100 15.57 7.59 -4.15
C VAL A 100 16.06 8.37 -2.93
N SER A 101 17.17 9.10 -3.06
CA SER A 101 17.78 9.83 -1.94
C SER A 101 16.84 10.87 -1.31
N PRO A 102 16.14 11.73 -2.08
CA PRO A 102 15.16 12.66 -1.52
C PRO A 102 14.04 11.96 -0.73
N LEU A 103 13.56 10.82 -1.21
CA LEU A 103 12.50 10.07 -0.55
C LEU A 103 12.97 9.38 0.75
N LEU A 104 14.22 8.89 0.79
CA LEU A 104 14.84 8.37 2.01
C LEU A 104 15.01 9.49 3.05
N GLU A 105 15.34 10.70 2.62
CA GLU A 105 15.43 11.89 3.48
C GLU A 105 14.08 12.29 4.03
N GLU A 106 13.05 12.41 3.18
CA GLU A 106 11.67 12.73 3.57
C GLU A 106 11.12 11.73 4.62
N LEU A 107 11.45 10.45 4.47
CA LEU A 107 11.08 9.41 5.43
C LEU A 107 12.06 9.24 6.61
N GLY A 108 13.09 10.06 6.71
CA GLY A 108 14.03 10.06 7.83
C GLY A 108 14.87 8.79 7.96
N ILE A 109 15.22 8.14 6.83
CA ILE A 109 16.02 6.91 6.81
C ILE A 109 17.29 7.00 5.96
N SER A 110 17.69 8.20 5.49
CA SER A 110 18.89 8.41 4.67
C SER A 110 20.14 7.84 5.31
N ALA A 111 20.34 8.06 6.61
CA ALA A 111 21.50 7.54 7.37
C ALA A 111 21.57 6.00 7.40
N SER A 112 20.48 5.33 7.08
CA SER A 112 20.37 3.87 7.03
C SER A 112 20.31 3.32 5.61
N GLY A 113 20.38 4.16 4.58
CA GLY A 113 20.23 3.76 3.17
C GLY A 113 21.19 2.65 2.76
N GLY A 114 22.45 2.71 3.17
CA GLY A 114 23.47 1.70 2.88
C GLY A 114 23.43 0.45 3.77
N ARG A 115 22.45 0.30 4.67
CA ARG A 115 22.30 -0.88 5.54
C ARG A 115 21.36 -1.91 4.94
N PHE A 116 21.60 -3.17 5.26
CA PHE A 116 20.68 -4.27 4.91
C PHE A 116 19.45 -4.29 5.84
N PRO A 117 18.33 -4.86 5.42
CA PRO A 117 17.11 -4.97 6.26
C PRO A 117 17.36 -5.58 7.64
N SER A 118 18.25 -6.58 7.74
CA SER A 118 18.61 -7.22 9.01
C SER A 118 19.38 -6.33 9.98
N GLN A 119 19.89 -5.18 9.54
CA GLN A 119 20.72 -4.26 10.31
C GLN A 119 19.96 -3.03 10.83
N VAL A 120 18.67 -2.94 10.56
CA VAL A 120 17.84 -1.78 10.87
C VAL A 120 16.58 -2.19 11.63
N SER A 121 15.96 -1.24 12.32
CA SER A 121 14.70 -1.49 13.03
C SER A 121 13.55 -1.81 12.06
N PHE A 122 12.51 -2.48 12.55
CA PHE A 122 11.32 -2.77 11.76
C PHE A 122 10.65 -1.50 11.22
N GLY A 123 10.60 -0.41 12.01
CA GLY A 123 10.08 0.88 11.55
C GLY A 123 10.92 1.51 10.43
N GLN A 124 12.24 1.30 10.39
CA GLN A 124 13.07 1.72 9.24
C GLN A 124 12.80 0.86 8.01
N GLN A 125 12.62 -0.45 8.19
CA GLN A 125 12.20 -1.35 7.10
C GLN A 125 10.82 -0.95 6.55
N GLN A 126 9.85 -0.63 7.42
CA GLN A 126 8.52 -0.17 7.03
C GLN A 126 8.59 1.09 6.15
N ARG A 127 9.39 2.09 6.56
CA ARG A 127 9.58 3.32 5.79
C ARG A 127 10.29 3.07 4.45
N ALA A 128 11.27 2.16 4.41
CA ALA A 128 11.91 1.77 3.16
C ALA A 128 10.95 1.02 2.22
N ALA A 129 10.09 0.16 2.76
CA ALA A 129 9.06 -0.52 1.97
C ALA A 129 8.02 0.45 1.41
N LEU A 130 7.61 1.47 2.20
CA LEU A 130 6.77 2.57 1.72
C LEU A 130 7.48 3.35 0.60
N ALA A 131 8.74 3.76 0.81
CA ALA A 131 9.54 4.43 -0.21
C ALA A 131 9.60 3.63 -1.51
N ARG A 132 9.87 2.33 -1.43
CA ARG A 132 9.89 1.43 -2.58
C ARG A 132 8.55 1.40 -3.32
N ALA A 133 7.44 1.41 -2.60
CA ALA A 133 6.12 1.38 -3.20
C ALA A 133 5.79 2.65 -4.00
N VAL A 134 6.29 3.82 -3.55
CA VAL A 134 5.90 5.11 -4.13
C VAL A 134 6.94 5.71 -5.09
N VAL A 135 8.21 5.25 -5.06
CA VAL A 135 9.32 5.86 -5.80
C VAL A 135 9.09 5.91 -7.31
N ALA A 136 8.39 4.92 -7.86
CA ALA A 136 8.08 4.85 -9.30
C ALA A 136 6.81 5.64 -9.69
N ARG A 137 6.20 6.38 -8.77
CA ARG A 137 4.96 7.18 -8.98
C ARG A 137 3.84 6.35 -9.59
N PRO A 138 3.38 5.29 -8.93
CA PRO A 138 2.36 4.41 -9.47
C PRO A 138 1.02 5.15 -9.64
N ALA A 139 0.22 4.75 -10.64
CA ALA A 139 -1.13 5.27 -10.82
C ALA A 139 -2.12 4.78 -9.74
N ALA A 140 -1.80 3.66 -9.07
CA ALA A 140 -2.55 3.13 -7.96
C ALA A 140 -1.61 2.64 -6.85
N LEU A 141 -1.95 2.91 -5.58
CA LEU A 141 -1.24 2.43 -4.40
C LEU A 141 -2.21 1.72 -3.46
N LEU A 142 -1.86 0.50 -3.12
CA LEU A 142 -2.57 -0.31 -2.14
C LEU A 142 -1.65 -0.54 -0.94
N ALA A 143 -2.05 -0.15 0.27
CA ALA A 143 -1.24 -0.28 1.46
C ALA A 143 -2.00 -1.01 2.58
N ASP A 144 -1.36 -2.01 3.19
CA ASP A 144 -1.88 -2.73 4.34
C ASP A 144 -1.07 -2.34 5.58
N GLU A 145 -1.72 -1.59 6.50
CA GLU A 145 -1.16 -1.06 7.75
C GLU A 145 0.18 -0.29 7.57
N PRO A 146 0.24 0.74 6.69
CA PRO A 146 1.50 1.41 6.34
C PRO A 146 2.20 2.13 7.49
N THR A 147 1.48 2.45 8.56
CA THR A 147 1.99 3.16 9.74
C THR A 147 2.16 2.27 10.97
N ALA A 148 1.89 0.98 10.85
CA ALA A 148 2.10 0.04 11.94
C ALA A 148 3.58 0.03 12.38
N HIS A 149 3.81 -0.04 13.69
CA HIS A 149 5.15 -0.07 14.29
C HIS A 149 6.02 1.19 14.05
N LEU A 150 5.42 2.30 13.60
CA LEU A 150 6.10 3.59 13.52
C LEU A 150 5.88 4.39 14.81
N ASP A 151 6.90 5.13 15.23
CA ASP A 151 6.73 6.20 16.21
C ASP A 151 5.92 7.37 15.62
N ALA A 152 5.45 8.27 16.47
CA ALA A 152 4.56 9.37 16.05
C ALA A 152 5.18 10.26 14.95
N VAL A 153 6.48 10.56 15.03
CA VAL A 153 7.16 11.40 14.03
C VAL A 153 7.25 10.68 12.69
N SER A 154 7.67 9.41 12.72
CA SER A 154 7.75 8.57 11.53
C SER A 154 6.38 8.30 10.88
N ALA A 155 5.33 8.16 11.71
CA ALA A 155 3.97 8.00 11.22
C ALA A 155 3.47 9.24 10.47
N VAL A 156 3.74 10.44 11.00
CA VAL A 156 3.41 11.72 10.32
C VAL A 156 4.11 11.81 8.97
N ALA A 157 5.41 11.51 8.89
CA ALA A 157 6.14 11.52 7.63
C ALA A 157 5.55 10.52 6.62
N ALA A 158 5.24 9.29 7.05
CA ALA A 158 4.62 8.28 6.20
C ALA A 158 3.25 8.72 5.68
N VAL A 159 2.40 9.29 6.55
CA VAL A 159 1.07 9.81 6.18
C VAL A 159 1.19 10.95 5.17
N SER A 160 2.15 11.87 5.37
CA SER A 160 2.40 12.98 4.44
C SER A 160 2.80 12.47 3.05
N VAL A 161 3.65 11.44 2.97
CA VAL A 161 4.03 10.81 1.69
C VAL A 161 2.81 10.17 1.02
N LEU A 162 1.98 9.43 1.76
CA LEU A 162 0.77 8.80 1.23
C LEU A 162 -0.23 9.84 0.69
N ARG A 163 -0.44 10.95 1.41
CA ARG A 163 -1.32 12.03 0.95
C ARG A 163 -0.77 12.70 -0.31
N ARG A 164 0.53 13.02 -0.32
CA ARG A 164 1.19 13.61 -1.50
C ARG A 164 1.05 12.72 -2.74
N VAL A 165 1.20 11.40 -2.61
CA VAL A 165 1.05 10.45 -3.72
C VAL A 165 -0.37 10.52 -4.31
N ALA A 166 -1.39 10.65 -3.46
CA ALA A 166 -2.76 10.86 -3.94
C ALA A 166 -2.92 12.23 -4.60
N ASP A 167 -2.41 13.31 -3.99
CA ASP A 167 -2.46 14.67 -4.56
C ASP A 167 -1.74 14.78 -5.92
N GLU A 168 -0.72 13.96 -6.15
CA GLU A 168 -0.03 13.80 -7.43
C GLU A 168 -0.84 13.00 -8.48
N GLY A 169 -2.02 12.51 -8.11
CA GLY A 169 -2.98 11.89 -9.02
C GLY A 169 -3.14 10.36 -8.88
N ALA A 170 -2.43 9.71 -7.97
CA ALA A 170 -2.62 8.28 -7.74
C ALA A 170 -3.96 7.98 -7.06
N ALA A 171 -4.55 6.83 -7.37
CA ALA A 171 -5.65 6.27 -6.59
C ALA A 171 -5.06 5.50 -5.39
N VAL A 172 -5.28 5.96 -4.16
CA VAL A 172 -4.67 5.38 -2.95
C VAL A 172 -5.73 4.71 -2.08
N LEU A 173 -5.54 3.42 -1.77
CA LEU A 173 -6.38 2.67 -0.83
C LEU A 173 -5.52 2.11 0.30
N ILE A 174 -5.86 2.46 1.53
CA ILE A 174 -5.12 2.07 2.73
C ILE A 174 -6.01 1.26 3.65
N ALA A 175 -5.68 0.00 3.88
CA ALA A 175 -6.28 -0.77 4.95
C ALA A 175 -5.57 -0.42 6.26
N THR A 176 -6.29 0.16 7.22
CA THR A 176 -5.73 0.56 8.51
C THR A 176 -6.79 0.74 9.58
N HIS A 177 -6.34 0.73 10.82
CA HIS A 177 -7.13 1.11 12.00
C HIS A 177 -6.58 2.38 12.68
N HIS A 178 -5.56 3.01 12.11
CA HIS A 178 -4.92 4.20 12.66
C HIS A 178 -5.72 5.48 12.33
N GLU A 179 -6.19 6.18 13.37
CA GLU A 179 -7.00 7.41 13.25
C GLU A 179 -6.29 8.49 12.44
N ALA A 180 -5.00 8.73 12.67
CA ALA A 180 -4.23 9.73 11.95
C ALA A 180 -4.20 9.53 10.42
N VAL A 181 -4.40 8.30 9.94
CA VAL A 181 -4.53 8.02 8.51
C VAL A 181 -5.95 8.29 8.02
N HIS A 182 -6.96 8.05 8.88
CA HIS A 182 -8.35 8.37 8.57
C HIS A 182 -8.59 9.88 8.46
N GLU A 183 -7.91 10.69 9.31
CA GLU A 183 -8.03 12.16 9.31
C GLU A 183 -7.57 12.83 8.00
N VAL A 184 -6.63 12.23 7.28
CA VAL A 184 -6.12 12.76 5.99
C VAL A 184 -6.80 12.14 4.77
N ALA A 185 -7.70 11.18 4.97
CA ALA A 185 -8.40 10.49 3.90
C ALA A 185 -9.57 11.33 3.38
N ASP A 186 -9.80 11.28 2.06
CA ASP A 186 -10.98 11.88 1.45
C ASP A 186 -12.26 11.10 1.82
N ARG A 187 -12.13 9.77 2.05
CA ARG A 187 -13.22 8.90 2.48
C ARG A 187 -12.71 7.78 3.38
N VAL A 188 -13.53 7.42 4.35
CA VAL A 188 -13.34 6.26 5.21
C VAL A 188 -14.43 5.24 4.91
N LEU A 189 -14.05 4.04 4.53
CA LEU A 189 -14.94 2.92 4.28
C LEU A 189 -14.78 1.87 5.38
N VAL A 190 -15.85 1.17 5.70
CA VAL A 190 -15.83 0.11 6.71
C VAL A 190 -16.12 -1.23 6.03
N LEU A 191 -15.19 -2.16 6.16
CA LEU A 191 -15.41 -3.56 5.74
C LEU A 191 -15.82 -4.38 6.97
N ALA A 192 -17.08 -4.77 7.02
CA ALA A 192 -17.64 -5.61 8.07
C ALA A 192 -18.48 -6.73 7.44
N ASP A 193 -18.43 -7.92 8.01
CA ASP A 193 -19.18 -9.11 7.54
C ASP A 193 -19.05 -9.38 6.04
N GLY A 194 -17.87 -9.04 5.47
CA GLY A 194 -17.55 -9.23 4.06
C GLY A 194 -18.22 -8.20 3.12
N ARG A 195 -18.71 -7.08 3.63
CA ARG A 195 -19.34 -6.00 2.86
C ARG A 195 -18.71 -4.65 3.21
N VAL A 196 -18.68 -3.75 2.24
CA VAL A 196 -18.27 -2.36 2.42
C VAL A 196 -19.51 -1.50 2.61
N GLY A 197 -19.48 -0.68 3.67
CA GLY A 197 -20.50 0.32 4.00
C GLY A 197 -19.88 1.70 4.18
#